data_d5da18805f44811fd55320ba6c81fc4d
#
_entry.id   d5da18805f44811fd55320ba6c81fc4d
#
_cell.length_a   1.000
_cell.length_b   1.000
_cell.length_c   1.000
_cell.angle_alpha   90.00
_cell.angle_beta   90.00
_cell.angle_gamma   90.00
#
_symmetry.space_group_name_H-M   'P 1'
#
loop_
_entity.id
_entity.type
_entity.pdbx_description
1 polymer ?
#
loop_
_entity_poly.entity_id
_entity_poly.type
_entity_poly.pdbx_seq_one_letter_code
_entity_poly.pdbx_strand_id
1 'polypeptide(L)'
;MEKIHYSGWDNCYRLSNGIVELIITSDIGPRIIRCGFINEKNLFYENPQETGRVGDNYWISYGGHRFWHAPENPIRTYYPDNYPVKIESTDKGLRSVQKVEETTWIQKSIELRIDNNNFIQIEHTLKNCGLWPVKLAAWAISV
;
A
#
# COMPACT_ATOMS: atom_id res chain seq x y z
N MET A 1 10.78 10.65 7.50
CA MET A 1 10.73 9.40 6.68
C MET A 1 12.11 8.77 6.70
N GLU A 2 12.20 7.52 7.06
CA GLU A 2 13.44 6.76 7.18
C GLU A 2 13.36 5.55 6.23
N LYS A 3 14.42 5.30 5.45
CA LYS A 3 14.51 4.09 4.60
C LYS A 3 15.09 2.96 5.44
N ILE A 4 14.44 1.80 5.42
CA ILE A 4 14.80 0.62 6.22
C ILE A 4 14.64 -0.66 5.40
N HIS A 5 15.24 -1.76 5.88
CA HIS A 5 14.88 -3.12 5.48
C HIS A 5 13.79 -3.65 6.41
N TYR A 6 12.74 -4.29 5.86
CA TYR A 6 11.68 -4.89 6.65
C TYR A 6 11.05 -6.09 5.96
N SER A 7 10.90 -7.19 6.69
CA SER A 7 10.17 -8.41 6.28
C SER A 7 10.56 -8.94 4.89
N GLY A 8 11.88 -8.88 4.55
CA GLY A 8 12.43 -9.38 3.29
C GLY A 8 12.44 -8.39 2.13
N TRP A 9 11.89 -7.17 2.30
CA TRP A 9 12.01 -6.09 1.32
C TRP A 9 13.07 -5.07 1.72
N ASP A 10 13.93 -4.68 0.77
CA ASP A 10 15.06 -3.77 1.00
C ASP A 10 14.67 -2.29 0.91
N ASN A 11 13.58 -1.97 0.24
CA ASN A 11 13.17 -0.60 -0.01
C ASN A 11 11.89 -0.24 0.75
N CYS A 12 11.95 -0.39 2.08
CA CYS A 12 10.87 0.01 2.97
C CYS A 12 11.07 1.43 3.50
N TYR A 13 9.96 2.08 3.83
CA TYR A 13 9.93 3.43 4.37
C TYR A 13 9.10 3.46 5.64
N ARG A 14 9.71 3.97 6.70
CA ARG A 14 9.11 4.12 8.01
C ARG A 14 8.59 5.54 8.18
N LEU A 15 7.34 5.66 8.55
CA LEU A 15 6.70 6.87 9.03
C LEU A 15 6.37 6.68 10.51
N SER A 16 6.78 7.61 11.38
CA SER A 16 6.54 7.51 12.83
C SER A 16 6.48 8.88 13.48
N ASN A 17 5.72 8.98 14.58
CA ASN A 17 5.71 10.13 15.48
C ASN A 17 6.44 9.87 16.80
N GLY A 18 7.18 8.76 16.92
CA GLY A 18 7.89 8.35 18.13
C GLY A 18 7.10 7.41 19.06
N ILE A 19 5.81 7.19 18.80
CA ILE A 19 4.92 6.29 19.58
C ILE A 19 4.37 5.20 18.69
N VAL A 20 3.78 5.58 17.55
CA VAL A 20 3.26 4.66 16.55
C VAL A 20 4.07 4.75 15.27
N GLU A 21 4.05 3.67 14.49
CA GLU A 21 4.74 3.59 13.22
C GLU A 21 3.92 2.89 12.15
N LEU A 22 4.15 3.32 10.91
CA LEU A 22 3.74 2.65 9.70
C LEU A 22 4.98 2.31 8.87
N ILE A 23 5.00 1.13 8.27
CA ILE A 23 6.01 0.75 7.28
C ILE A 23 5.30 0.41 5.98
N ILE A 24 5.78 1.00 4.91
CA ILE A 24 5.40 0.67 3.53
C ILE A 24 6.63 0.23 2.77
N THR A 25 6.46 -0.52 1.70
CA THR A 25 7.55 -0.85 0.79
C THR A 25 7.36 -0.17 -0.56
N SER A 26 8.45 0.18 -1.24
CA SER A 26 8.43 0.59 -2.63
C SER A 26 8.64 -0.59 -3.60
N ASP A 27 8.91 -1.78 -3.09
CA ASP A 27 9.17 -2.96 -3.92
C ASP A 27 7.89 -3.55 -4.50
N ILE A 28 6.75 -3.34 -3.82
CA ILE A 28 5.40 -3.73 -4.25
C ILE A 28 4.36 -2.69 -3.80
N GLY A 29 3.13 -2.75 -4.32
CA GLY A 29 2.01 -2.00 -3.75
C GLY A 29 1.19 -1.16 -4.72
N PRO A 30 0.47 -0.17 -4.17
CA PRO A 30 0.62 0.49 -2.86
C PRO A 30 0.11 -0.37 -1.70
N ARG A 31 0.94 -0.54 -0.66
CA ARG A 31 0.64 -1.42 0.48
C ARG A 31 1.33 -0.94 1.77
N ILE A 32 0.59 -0.98 2.88
CA ILE A 32 1.18 -0.81 4.21
C ILE A 32 1.43 -2.22 4.76
N ILE A 33 2.68 -2.52 5.09
CA ILE A 33 3.07 -3.85 5.56
C ILE A 33 3.12 -3.96 7.08
N ARG A 34 3.28 -2.83 7.79
CA ARG A 34 3.25 -2.77 9.23
C ARG A 34 2.49 -1.54 9.72
N CYS A 35 1.72 -1.75 10.78
CA CYS A 35 1.08 -0.72 11.60
C CYS A 35 1.15 -1.17 13.05
N GLY A 36 1.57 -0.29 13.96
CA GLY A 36 1.60 -0.62 15.39
C GLY A 36 2.36 0.39 16.23
N PHE A 37 2.45 0.09 17.51
CA PHE A 37 3.36 0.82 18.40
C PHE A 37 4.80 0.43 18.14
N ILE A 38 5.73 1.37 18.37
CA ILE A 38 7.16 1.11 18.21
C ILE A 38 7.59 0.02 19.20
N ASN A 39 8.38 -0.94 18.71
CA ASN A 39 8.84 -2.13 19.44
C ASN A 39 7.75 -3.12 19.87
N GLU A 40 6.50 -2.93 19.45
CA GLU A 40 5.41 -3.87 19.69
C GLU A 40 5.12 -4.72 18.45
N LYS A 41 4.21 -5.68 18.60
CA LYS A 41 3.79 -6.55 17.49
C LYS A 41 3.14 -5.74 16.36
N ASN A 42 3.33 -6.20 15.12
CA ASN A 42 2.57 -5.71 14.00
C ASN A 42 1.08 -6.01 14.22
N LEU A 43 0.22 -5.02 14.06
CA LEU A 43 -1.23 -5.19 14.13
C LEU A 43 -1.79 -5.84 12.85
N PHE A 44 -1.03 -5.78 11.77
CA PHE A 44 -1.38 -6.46 10.53
C PHE A 44 -0.76 -7.86 10.47
N TYR A 45 -1.46 -8.77 9.81
CA TYR A 45 -0.91 -10.06 9.45
C TYR A 45 0.20 -9.90 8.40
N GLU A 46 1.25 -10.64 8.55
CA GLU A 46 2.34 -10.81 7.57
C GLU A 46 2.37 -12.28 7.16
N ASN A 47 2.28 -12.55 5.87
CA ASN A 47 2.39 -13.92 5.38
C ASN A 47 3.87 -14.29 5.23
N PRO A 48 4.45 -15.12 6.11
CA PRO A 48 5.88 -15.40 6.10
C PRO A 48 6.36 -16.20 4.89
N GLN A 49 5.42 -16.78 4.12
CA GLN A 49 5.73 -17.50 2.88
C GLN A 49 5.84 -16.58 1.66
N GLU A 50 5.26 -15.38 1.76
CA GLU A 50 5.13 -14.44 0.64
C GLU A 50 5.88 -13.13 0.86
N THR A 51 6.23 -12.79 2.10
CA THR A 51 6.98 -11.55 2.39
C THR A 51 8.34 -11.55 1.71
N GLY A 52 8.76 -10.39 1.21
CA GLY A 52 9.99 -10.20 0.45
C GLY A 52 9.90 -10.56 -1.04
N ARG A 53 8.83 -11.19 -1.49
CA ARG A 53 8.63 -11.49 -2.92
C ARG A 53 8.26 -10.24 -3.71
N VAL A 54 8.68 -10.22 -4.97
CA VAL A 54 8.37 -9.20 -5.97
C VAL A 54 8.11 -9.86 -7.32
N GLY A 55 7.36 -9.21 -8.19
CA GLY A 55 6.99 -9.78 -9.49
C GLY A 55 5.80 -10.72 -9.38
N ASP A 56 5.67 -11.65 -10.31
CA ASP A 56 4.53 -12.53 -10.55
C ASP A 56 3.30 -11.82 -11.16
N ASN A 57 2.61 -12.53 -12.03
CA ASN A 57 1.46 -12.01 -12.79
C ASN A 57 0.10 -12.41 -12.18
N TYR A 58 0.09 -12.86 -10.95
CA TYR A 58 -1.11 -13.21 -10.20
C TYR A 58 -1.12 -12.53 -8.85
N TRP A 59 -2.30 -12.39 -8.28
CA TRP A 59 -2.47 -11.79 -6.98
C TRP A 59 -1.81 -12.64 -5.87
N ILE A 60 -1.06 -11.98 -4.97
CA ILE A 60 -0.37 -12.61 -3.83
C ILE A 60 -0.92 -12.05 -2.51
N SER A 61 -1.14 -12.93 -1.55
CA SER A 61 -1.58 -12.56 -0.20
C SER A 61 -0.40 -12.27 0.72
N TYR A 62 0.19 -11.10 0.62
CA TYR A 62 1.29 -10.68 1.51
C TYR A 62 0.83 -10.37 2.95
N GLY A 63 -0.45 -10.06 3.14
CA GLY A 63 -0.95 -9.44 4.36
C GLY A 63 -0.96 -7.91 4.31
N GLY A 64 -1.01 -7.27 5.47
CA GLY A 64 -0.98 -5.82 5.58
C GLY A 64 -2.29 -5.12 5.19
N HIS A 65 -2.18 -3.85 4.86
CA HIS A 65 -3.27 -3.04 4.32
C HIS A 65 -3.08 -2.85 2.83
N ARG A 66 -4.05 -3.29 2.04
CA ARG A 66 -4.04 -3.23 0.57
C ARG A 66 -5.22 -2.46 0.02
N PHE A 67 -5.12 -2.10 -1.27
CA PHE A 67 -6.07 -1.22 -1.91
C PHE A 67 -6.55 -1.78 -3.25
N TRP A 68 -7.83 -2.08 -3.30
CA TRP A 68 -8.56 -2.52 -4.48
C TRP A 68 -9.65 -1.53 -4.86
N HIS A 69 -10.45 -1.87 -5.88
CA HIS A 69 -11.66 -1.14 -6.24
C HIS A 69 -12.86 -2.08 -6.35
N ALA A 70 -14.02 -1.54 -5.98
CA ALA A 70 -15.32 -2.17 -6.14
C ALA A 70 -16.07 -1.55 -7.33
N PRO A 71 -17.06 -2.24 -7.95
CA PRO A 71 -17.56 -3.57 -7.58
C PRO A 71 -16.54 -4.67 -7.91
N GLU A 72 -16.58 -5.75 -7.14
CA GLU A 72 -15.69 -6.89 -7.34
C GLU A 72 -15.87 -7.51 -8.72
N ASN A 73 -14.74 -7.73 -9.39
CA ASN A 73 -14.68 -8.40 -10.68
C ASN A 73 -13.34 -9.13 -10.78
N PRO A 74 -13.31 -10.44 -11.06
CA PRO A 74 -12.09 -11.25 -11.03
C PRO A 74 -10.96 -10.72 -11.92
N ILE A 75 -11.28 -10.11 -13.05
CA ILE A 75 -10.28 -9.61 -13.99
C ILE A 75 -9.74 -8.24 -13.57
N ARG A 76 -10.57 -7.37 -13.00
CA ARG A 76 -10.21 -5.98 -12.69
C ARG A 76 -9.73 -5.79 -11.27
N THR A 77 -10.46 -6.35 -10.30
CA THR A 77 -10.23 -6.09 -8.87
C THR A 77 -8.89 -6.65 -8.42
N TYR A 78 -8.54 -7.83 -8.91
CA TYR A 78 -7.34 -8.56 -8.50
C TYR A 78 -6.11 -8.30 -9.39
N TYR A 79 -6.05 -7.13 -10.00
CA TYR A 79 -4.83 -6.71 -10.70
C TYR A 79 -3.63 -6.80 -9.76
N PRO A 80 -2.54 -7.50 -10.14
CA PRO A 80 -1.39 -7.71 -9.26
C PRO A 80 -0.75 -6.40 -8.81
N ASP A 81 -0.52 -6.28 -7.50
CA ASP A 81 0.21 -5.17 -6.89
C ASP A 81 1.65 -5.58 -6.48
N ASN A 82 2.25 -6.48 -7.25
CA ASN A 82 3.53 -7.16 -6.98
C ASN A 82 4.75 -6.42 -7.56
N TYR A 83 4.56 -5.20 -8.06
CA TYR A 83 5.58 -4.44 -8.77
C TYR A 83 5.93 -3.15 -8.02
N PRO A 84 7.14 -2.62 -8.28
CA PRO A 84 7.60 -1.40 -7.61
C PRO A 84 6.67 -0.21 -7.79
N VAL A 85 6.55 0.55 -6.72
CA VAL A 85 5.78 1.80 -6.64
C VAL A 85 6.68 2.98 -6.35
N LYS A 86 6.23 4.18 -6.71
CA LYS A 86 6.90 5.43 -6.38
C LYS A 86 6.51 5.86 -4.97
N ILE A 87 7.50 6.19 -4.15
CA ILE A 87 7.29 6.81 -2.84
C ILE A 87 7.64 8.28 -2.91
N GLU A 88 6.74 9.12 -2.42
CA GLU A 88 6.88 10.58 -2.39
C GLU A 88 6.72 11.06 -0.95
N SER A 89 7.61 11.96 -0.52
CA SER A 89 7.40 12.70 0.72
C SER A 89 6.39 13.82 0.44
N THR A 90 5.42 14.00 1.33
CA THR A 90 4.46 15.10 1.26
C THR A 90 4.59 15.99 2.50
N ASP A 91 4.01 17.18 2.48
CA ASP A 91 4.00 18.09 3.65
C ASP A 91 3.36 17.45 4.89
N LYS A 92 2.58 16.39 4.71
CA LYS A 92 1.77 15.77 5.75
C LYS A 92 2.20 14.33 6.06
N GLY A 93 3.14 13.77 5.30
CA GLY A 93 3.57 12.39 5.51
C GLY A 93 4.18 11.76 4.27
N LEU A 94 3.58 10.69 3.78
CA LEU A 94 4.16 9.85 2.73
C LEU A 94 3.07 9.36 1.77
N ARG A 95 3.37 9.39 0.49
CA ARG A 95 2.48 8.89 -0.58
C ARG A 95 3.13 7.78 -1.37
N SER A 96 2.42 6.69 -1.55
CA SER A 96 2.77 5.57 -2.43
C SER A 96 1.90 5.59 -3.67
N VAL A 97 2.51 5.54 -4.85
CA VAL A 97 1.82 5.65 -6.14
C VAL A 97 2.20 4.47 -7.03
N GLN A 98 1.22 3.69 -7.42
CA GLN A 98 1.35 2.59 -8.38
C GLN A 98 1.51 3.14 -9.80
N LYS A 99 2.14 2.38 -10.69
CA LYS A 99 2.02 2.61 -12.14
C LYS A 99 0.56 2.43 -12.57
N VAL A 100 0.19 3.03 -13.70
CA VAL A 100 -1.14 2.78 -14.30
C VAL A 100 -1.26 1.30 -14.63
N GLU A 101 -2.33 0.67 -14.22
CA GLU A 101 -2.65 -0.73 -14.54
C GLU A 101 -2.93 -0.87 -16.04
N GLU A 102 -2.25 -1.80 -16.70
CA GLU A 102 -2.31 -1.94 -18.16
C GLU A 102 -3.68 -2.38 -18.68
N THR A 103 -4.41 -3.15 -17.88
CA THR A 103 -5.71 -3.71 -18.29
C THR A 103 -6.91 -2.87 -17.86
N THR A 104 -6.79 -2.15 -16.77
CA THR A 104 -7.90 -1.37 -16.19
C THR A 104 -7.78 0.12 -16.43
N TRP A 105 -6.57 0.61 -16.76
CA TRP A 105 -6.21 2.03 -16.85
C TRP A 105 -6.48 2.81 -15.55
N ILE A 106 -6.51 2.11 -14.43
CA ILE A 106 -6.62 2.71 -13.11
C ILE A 106 -5.23 2.89 -12.51
N GLN A 107 -4.99 4.05 -11.91
CA GLN A 107 -3.83 4.28 -11.08
C GLN A 107 -4.27 4.38 -9.62
N LYS A 108 -3.63 3.61 -8.75
CA LYS A 108 -3.88 3.62 -7.32
C LYS A 108 -2.81 4.40 -6.58
N SER A 109 -3.20 5.13 -5.56
CA SER A 109 -2.26 5.68 -4.59
C SER A 109 -2.86 5.69 -3.20
N ILE A 110 -1.99 5.60 -2.19
CA ILE A 110 -2.32 5.81 -0.79
C ILE A 110 -1.43 6.91 -0.22
N GLU A 111 -2.01 7.80 0.56
CA GLU A 111 -1.27 8.81 1.32
C GLU A 111 -1.47 8.56 2.81
N LEU A 112 -0.37 8.58 3.55
CA LEU A 112 -0.28 8.20 4.95
C LEU A 112 0.15 9.38 5.80
N ARG A 113 -0.53 9.56 6.93
CA ARG A 113 -0.22 10.61 7.92
C ARG A 113 -0.36 10.02 9.31
N ILE A 114 0.49 10.48 10.21
CA ILE A 114 0.39 10.22 11.66
C ILE A 114 0.39 11.58 12.34
N ASP A 115 -0.61 11.86 13.14
CA ASP A 115 -0.68 13.10 13.93
C ASP A 115 -0.04 12.95 15.32
N ASN A 116 0.01 14.05 16.06
CA ASN A 116 0.58 14.08 17.41
C ASN A 116 -0.29 13.34 18.45
N ASN A 117 -1.53 12.99 18.12
CA ASN A 117 -2.45 12.24 18.98
C ASN A 117 -2.46 10.75 18.65
N ASN A 118 -1.50 10.29 17.83
CA ASN A 118 -1.37 8.90 17.35
C ASN A 118 -2.48 8.45 16.39
N PHE A 119 -3.29 9.38 15.85
CA PHE A 119 -4.22 9.03 14.78
C PHE A 119 -3.48 8.81 13.48
N ILE A 120 -3.78 7.67 12.86
CA ILE A 120 -3.28 7.30 11.54
C ILE A 120 -4.39 7.59 10.54
N GLN A 121 -4.09 8.44 9.58
CA GLN A 121 -4.97 8.74 8.46
C GLN A 121 -4.42 8.13 7.18
N ILE A 122 -5.27 7.39 6.47
CA ILE A 122 -4.94 6.78 5.19
C ILE A 122 -5.93 7.31 4.15
N GLU A 123 -5.41 8.02 3.16
CA GLU A 123 -6.21 8.52 2.03
C GLU A 123 -5.98 7.62 0.82
N HIS A 124 -7.07 7.11 0.24
CA HIS A 124 -7.05 6.23 -0.92
C HIS A 124 -7.51 6.99 -2.15
N THR A 125 -6.72 6.93 -3.22
CA THR A 125 -7.06 7.57 -4.49
C THR A 125 -7.10 6.55 -5.62
N LEU A 126 -8.23 6.53 -6.33
CA LEU A 126 -8.38 5.86 -7.63
C LEU A 126 -8.42 6.93 -8.72
N LYS A 127 -7.47 6.89 -9.63
CA LYS A 127 -7.43 7.78 -10.79
C LYS A 127 -7.73 6.98 -12.05
N ASN A 128 -8.78 7.35 -12.76
CA ASN A 128 -9.04 6.84 -14.10
C ASN A 128 -8.10 7.52 -15.10
N CYS A 129 -7.24 6.75 -15.73
CA CYS A 129 -6.32 7.16 -16.79
C CYS A 129 -6.78 6.70 -18.19
N GLY A 130 -7.94 6.04 -18.26
CA GLY A 130 -8.55 5.58 -19.52
C GLY A 130 -9.39 6.66 -20.20
N LEU A 131 -9.88 6.34 -21.40
CA LEU A 131 -10.66 7.25 -22.23
C LEU A 131 -12.12 7.39 -21.81
N TRP A 132 -12.66 6.39 -21.10
CA TRP A 132 -14.07 6.30 -20.79
C TRP A 132 -14.35 6.49 -19.31
N PRO A 133 -15.47 7.11 -18.92
CA PRO A 133 -15.89 7.18 -17.53
C PRO A 133 -16.07 5.79 -16.94
N VAL A 134 -15.60 5.59 -15.71
CA VAL A 134 -15.80 4.37 -14.94
C VAL A 134 -16.47 4.70 -13.60
N LYS A 135 -17.35 3.80 -13.15
CA LYS A 135 -17.98 3.88 -11.83
C LYS A 135 -17.28 2.90 -10.90
N LEU A 136 -16.57 3.41 -9.93
CA LEU A 136 -15.78 2.64 -8.97
C LEU A 136 -15.98 3.19 -7.56
N ALA A 137 -15.70 2.32 -6.56
CA ALA A 137 -15.50 2.72 -5.18
C ALA A 137 -14.16 2.21 -4.68
N ALA A 138 -13.53 2.93 -3.78
CA ALA A 138 -12.34 2.47 -3.09
C ALA A 138 -12.71 1.26 -2.19
N TRP A 139 -11.91 0.20 -2.27
CA TRP A 139 -12.07 -0.99 -1.45
C TRP A 139 -10.72 -1.34 -0.82
N ALA A 140 -10.51 -0.84 0.39
CA ALA A 140 -9.31 -1.06 1.17
C ALA A 140 -9.55 -2.12 2.24
N ILE A 141 -8.58 -3.03 2.41
CA ILE A 141 -8.68 -4.15 3.34
C ILE A 141 -7.41 -4.20 4.18
N SER A 142 -7.61 -4.28 5.51
CA SER A 142 -6.56 -4.61 6.48
C SER A 142 -6.77 -6.03 6.98
N VAL A 143 -5.74 -6.83 7.03
CA VAL A 143 -5.73 -8.21 7.51
C VAL A 143 -4.71 -8.39 8.60
#